data_f9597c6fd03e5f0bb4e335aee89b3787
#
_entry.id   f9597c6fd03e5f0bb4e335aee89b3787
#
_cell.length_a   1.000
_cell.length_b   1.000
_cell.length_c   1.000
_cell.angle_alpha   90.00
_cell.angle_beta   90.00
_cell.angle_gamma   90.00
#
_symmetry.space_group_name_H-M   'P 1'
#
loop_
_entity.id
_entity.type
_entity.pdbx_description
1 polymer ?
#
loop_
_entity_poly.entity_id
_entity_poly.type
_entity_poly.pdbx_seq_one_letter_code
_entity_poly.pdbx_strand_id
1 'polypeptide(L)'
;MYNPSLIDLVAKGGYVIFILVICSLLSVKVIIEKLITFKGITEKVISDFMHNIYRSLKANDLNDALYVCKSSTWNWWFLKVKCPLTNVVAYIIEQSKESKEELEQMAYTQLDKEIAKMEKGLGILATLGSISPFIGLFGTVVGIIKSFNALSVQDSSNYTMVMSGIADALIATAAGLLVAVPAVMFYNYFMKRLKLSMPLYDEAIQKTLRYIKMLK
;
A
#
# COMPACT_ATOMS: atom_id res chain seq x y z
N MET A 1 -26.85 29.67 10.22
CA MET A 1 -25.81 28.61 10.33
C MET A 1 -24.86 28.77 9.17
N TYR A 2 -23.63 29.24 9.43
CA TYR A 2 -22.59 29.35 8.39
C TYR A 2 -22.12 27.91 8.06
N ASN A 3 -22.38 27.47 6.83
CA ASN A 3 -21.95 26.18 6.36
C ASN A 3 -20.71 26.40 5.46
N PRO A 4 -19.49 26.39 6.03
CA PRO A 4 -18.30 26.68 5.25
C PRO A 4 -18.13 25.55 4.21
N SER A 5 -17.95 25.94 2.95
CA SER A 5 -17.62 24.97 1.91
C SER A 5 -16.24 24.37 2.19
N LEU A 6 -15.97 23.13 1.71
CA LEU A 6 -14.63 22.51 1.83
C LEU A 6 -13.54 23.43 1.24
N ILE A 7 -13.88 24.20 0.22
CA ILE A 7 -12.98 25.17 -0.42
C ILE A 7 -12.64 26.32 0.54
N ASP A 8 -13.62 26.83 1.30
CA ASP A 8 -13.41 27.88 2.29
C ASP A 8 -12.53 27.40 3.44
N LEU A 9 -12.70 26.14 3.88
CA LEU A 9 -11.84 25.52 4.89
C LEU A 9 -10.38 25.38 4.42
N VAL A 10 -10.18 24.99 3.16
CA VAL A 10 -8.83 24.88 2.56
C VAL A 10 -8.19 26.27 2.42
N ALA A 11 -8.96 27.30 2.00
CA ALA A 11 -8.46 28.64 1.84
C ALA A 11 -8.04 29.28 3.18
N LYS A 12 -8.77 29.01 4.27
CA LYS A 12 -8.50 29.55 5.61
C LYS A 12 -7.30 28.89 6.30
N GLY A 13 -7.04 27.60 6.06
CA GLY A 13 -5.96 26.87 6.73
C GLY A 13 -4.55 27.12 6.18
N GLY A 14 -4.41 27.97 5.17
CA GLY A 14 -3.14 28.42 4.64
C GLY A 14 -2.29 27.30 4.02
N TYR A 15 -0.97 27.51 3.95
CA TYR A 15 -0.02 26.61 3.28
C TYR A 15 0.04 25.20 3.90
N VAL A 16 -0.28 25.05 5.20
CA VAL A 16 -0.25 23.76 5.88
C VAL A 16 -1.35 22.82 5.35
N ILE A 17 -2.56 23.36 5.13
CA ILE A 17 -3.64 22.54 4.53
C ILE A 17 -3.30 22.15 3.10
N PHE A 18 -2.64 23.01 2.33
CA PHE A 18 -2.20 22.66 0.98
C PHE A 18 -1.24 21.47 0.98
N ILE A 19 -0.27 21.44 1.91
CA ILE A 19 0.64 20.28 2.10
C ILE A 19 -0.16 19.03 2.46
N LEU A 20 -1.13 19.12 3.38
CA LEU A 20 -1.98 17.99 3.78
C LEU A 20 -2.84 17.47 2.63
N VAL A 21 -3.34 18.35 1.74
CA VAL A 21 -4.06 17.93 0.53
C VAL A 21 -3.17 17.11 -0.39
N ILE A 22 -1.92 17.54 -0.62
CA ILE A 22 -0.95 16.77 -1.40
C ILE A 22 -0.70 15.39 -0.74
N CYS A 23 -0.49 15.35 0.57
CA CYS A 23 -0.33 14.11 1.34
C CYS A 23 -1.55 13.20 1.20
N SER A 24 -2.75 13.76 1.24
CA SER A 24 -4.01 13.02 1.05
C SER A 24 -4.10 12.40 -0.34
N LEU A 25 -3.82 13.16 -1.39
CA LEU A 25 -3.83 12.67 -2.77
C LEU A 25 -2.82 11.55 -2.99
N LEU A 26 -1.60 11.69 -2.44
CA LEU A 26 -0.58 10.64 -2.50
C LEU A 26 -1.02 9.38 -1.75
N SER A 27 -1.61 9.53 -0.56
CA SER A 27 -2.15 8.42 0.22
C SER A 27 -3.24 7.67 -0.54
N VAL A 28 -4.22 8.38 -1.08
CA VAL A 28 -5.34 7.81 -1.86
C VAL A 28 -4.82 7.08 -3.10
N LYS A 29 -3.87 7.67 -3.83
CA LYS A 29 -3.23 7.03 -4.99
C LYS A 29 -2.63 5.68 -4.62
N VAL A 30 -1.81 5.64 -3.54
CA VAL A 30 -1.15 4.41 -3.10
C VAL A 30 -2.18 3.39 -2.61
N ILE A 31 -3.21 3.81 -1.87
CA ILE A 31 -4.29 2.94 -1.41
C ILE A 31 -4.98 2.25 -2.59
N ILE A 32 -5.37 3.02 -3.61
CA ILE A 32 -6.06 2.48 -4.80
C ILE A 32 -5.15 1.50 -5.54
N GLU A 33 -3.88 1.86 -5.79
CA GLU A 33 -2.90 0.99 -6.44
C GLU A 33 -2.76 -0.34 -5.68
N LYS A 34 -2.63 -0.27 -4.34
CA LYS A 34 -2.46 -1.46 -3.50
C LYS A 34 -3.73 -2.29 -3.35
N LEU A 35 -4.90 -1.67 -3.28
CA LEU A 35 -6.17 -2.41 -3.30
C LEU A 35 -6.29 -3.29 -4.55
N ILE A 36 -5.85 -2.78 -5.70
CA ILE A 36 -5.85 -3.53 -6.95
C ILE A 36 -4.83 -4.66 -6.89
N THR A 37 -3.58 -4.36 -6.51
CA THR A 37 -2.47 -5.33 -6.45
C THR A 37 -2.78 -6.48 -5.49
N PHE A 38 -3.30 -6.18 -4.31
CA PHE A 38 -3.59 -7.19 -3.27
C PHE A 38 -4.84 -8.03 -3.53
N LYS A 39 -5.67 -7.70 -4.53
CA LYS A 39 -6.74 -8.60 -4.99
C LYS A 39 -6.21 -9.89 -5.59
N GLY A 40 -5.06 -9.85 -6.26
CA GLY A 40 -4.37 -11.04 -6.77
C GLY A 40 -3.77 -11.96 -5.70
N ILE A 41 -3.84 -11.58 -4.41
CA ILE A 41 -3.26 -12.31 -3.27
C ILE A 41 -4.36 -12.90 -2.37
N THR A 42 -5.44 -13.33 -2.96
CA THR A 42 -6.47 -14.02 -2.20
C THR A 42 -6.12 -15.51 -2.15
N GLU A 43 -6.33 -16.16 -1.01
CA GLU A 43 -6.11 -17.59 -0.82
C GLU A 43 -6.75 -18.42 -1.95
N LYS A 44 -7.96 -18.08 -2.36
CA LYS A 44 -8.65 -18.71 -3.48
C LYS A 44 -7.87 -18.59 -4.78
N VAL A 45 -7.34 -17.41 -5.11
CA VAL A 45 -6.56 -17.18 -6.35
C VAL A 45 -5.27 -18.00 -6.33
N ILE A 46 -4.60 -18.05 -5.17
CA ILE A 46 -3.38 -18.85 -4.99
C ILE A 46 -3.70 -20.34 -5.12
N SER A 47 -4.77 -20.81 -4.49
CA SER A 47 -5.21 -22.22 -4.53
C SER A 47 -5.59 -22.65 -5.94
N ASP A 48 -6.40 -21.85 -6.65
CA ASP A 48 -6.81 -22.12 -8.04
C ASP A 48 -5.60 -22.16 -8.98
N PHE A 49 -4.66 -21.21 -8.82
CA PHE A 49 -3.42 -21.18 -9.57
C PHE A 49 -2.60 -22.46 -9.32
N MET A 50 -2.38 -22.81 -8.06
CA MET A 50 -1.60 -24.00 -7.70
C MET A 50 -2.26 -25.29 -8.15
N HIS A 51 -3.58 -25.37 -8.11
CA HIS A 51 -4.33 -26.51 -8.66
C HIS A 51 -4.02 -26.75 -10.14
N ASN A 52 -4.05 -25.67 -10.94
CA ASN A 52 -3.74 -25.75 -12.37
C ASN A 52 -2.27 -26.14 -12.62
N ILE A 53 -1.33 -25.53 -11.89
CA ILE A 53 0.11 -25.87 -11.97
C ILE A 53 0.34 -27.35 -11.64
N TYR A 54 -0.26 -27.86 -10.55
CA TYR A 54 -0.08 -29.27 -10.17
C TYR A 54 -0.65 -30.24 -11.19
N ARG A 55 -1.73 -29.87 -11.88
CA ARG A 55 -2.29 -30.69 -12.96
C ARG A 55 -1.30 -30.80 -14.11
N SER A 56 -0.70 -29.69 -14.55
CA SER A 56 0.29 -29.67 -15.63
C SER A 56 1.59 -30.40 -15.23
N LEU A 57 2.07 -30.21 -14.00
CA LEU A 57 3.26 -30.90 -13.49
C LEU A 57 3.05 -32.42 -13.37
N LYS A 58 1.85 -32.88 -12.95
CA LYS A 58 1.51 -34.33 -12.92
C LYS A 58 1.43 -34.93 -14.32
N ALA A 59 1.05 -34.16 -15.33
CA ALA A 59 1.06 -34.60 -16.73
C ALA A 59 2.47 -34.60 -17.34
N ASN A 60 3.51 -34.23 -16.58
CA ASN A 60 4.88 -34.07 -17.04
C ASN A 60 5.05 -33.07 -18.18
N ASP A 61 4.15 -32.08 -18.24
CA ASP A 61 4.18 -31.01 -19.25
C ASP A 61 4.65 -29.68 -18.65
N LEU A 62 5.98 -29.49 -18.67
CA LEU A 62 6.60 -28.25 -18.19
C LEU A 62 6.24 -27.04 -19.05
N ASN A 63 5.95 -27.24 -20.35
CA ASN A 63 5.57 -26.14 -21.23
C ASN A 63 4.17 -25.64 -20.92
N ASP A 64 3.22 -26.56 -20.66
CA ASP A 64 1.87 -26.19 -20.20
C ASP A 64 1.92 -25.49 -18.83
N ALA A 65 2.74 -25.99 -17.89
CA ALA A 65 2.94 -25.33 -16.59
C ALA A 65 3.49 -23.90 -16.75
N LEU A 66 4.46 -23.67 -17.64
CA LEU A 66 4.96 -22.32 -17.96
C LEU A 66 3.89 -21.44 -18.64
N TYR A 67 3.10 -22.04 -19.52
CA TYR A 67 1.98 -21.31 -20.15
C TYR A 67 0.96 -20.88 -19.11
N VAL A 68 0.59 -21.74 -18.18
CA VAL A 68 -0.29 -21.42 -17.04
C VAL A 68 0.28 -20.27 -16.22
N CYS A 69 1.59 -20.26 -15.90
CA CYS A 69 2.23 -19.14 -15.20
C CYS A 69 2.15 -17.83 -15.99
N LYS A 70 2.36 -17.87 -17.31
CA LYS A 70 2.34 -16.68 -18.17
C LYS A 70 0.93 -16.16 -18.44
N SER A 71 -0.05 -17.06 -18.54
CA SER A 71 -1.47 -16.73 -18.80
C SER A 71 -2.25 -16.36 -17.54
N SER A 72 -1.78 -16.73 -16.36
CA SER A 72 -2.44 -16.43 -15.08
C SER A 72 -2.38 -14.96 -14.74
N THR A 73 -3.14 -14.16 -15.48
CA THR A 73 -3.36 -12.75 -15.22
C THR A 73 -4.81 -12.54 -14.87
N TRP A 74 -5.08 -11.96 -13.71
CA TRP A 74 -6.41 -11.53 -13.34
C TRP A 74 -6.71 -10.19 -14.03
N ASN A 75 -7.67 -10.17 -14.96
CA ASN A 75 -8.12 -8.93 -15.59
C ASN A 75 -9.16 -8.25 -14.69
N TRP A 76 -8.76 -7.14 -14.06
CA TRP A 76 -9.69 -6.22 -13.45
C TRP A 76 -9.76 -4.94 -14.27
N TRP A 77 -10.89 -4.72 -14.96
CA TRP A 77 -11.13 -3.54 -15.80
C TRP A 77 -10.02 -3.36 -16.84
N PHE A 78 -9.04 -2.51 -16.63
CA PHE A 78 -7.91 -2.28 -17.54
C PHE A 78 -6.54 -2.70 -16.96
N LEU A 79 -6.50 -3.26 -15.75
CA LEU A 79 -5.25 -3.61 -15.06
C LEU A 79 -5.06 -5.13 -14.99
N LYS A 80 -3.96 -5.60 -15.58
CA LYS A 80 -3.51 -6.98 -15.46
C LYS A 80 -2.80 -7.16 -14.12
N VAL A 81 -3.45 -7.82 -13.17
CA VAL A 81 -2.86 -8.16 -11.88
C VAL A 81 -2.32 -9.58 -11.95
N LYS A 82 -1.03 -9.75 -11.73
CA LYS A 82 -0.40 -11.07 -11.61
C LYS A 82 -0.27 -11.45 -10.15
N CYS A 83 -0.54 -12.71 -9.82
CA CYS A 83 -0.16 -13.25 -8.53
C CYS A 83 1.39 -13.30 -8.46
N PRO A 84 2.03 -12.79 -7.40
CA PRO A 84 3.49 -12.84 -7.26
C PRO A 84 4.06 -14.24 -7.38
N LEU A 85 3.32 -15.24 -6.91
CA LEU A 85 3.69 -16.65 -6.98
C LEU A 85 3.89 -17.15 -8.43
N THR A 86 3.18 -16.57 -9.42
CA THR A 86 3.33 -16.98 -10.82
C THR A 86 4.75 -16.79 -11.34
N ASN A 87 5.40 -15.68 -10.95
CA ASN A 87 6.77 -15.41 -11.36
C ASN A 87 7.78 -16.34 -10.64
N VAL A 88 7.52 -16.66 -9.38
CA VAL A 88 8.37 -17.57 -8.60
C VAL A 88 8.29 -18.99 -9.16
N VAL A 89 7.08 -19.49 -9.37
CA VAL A 89 6.86 -20.84 -9.91
C VAL A 89 7.41 -20.96 -11.34
N ALA A 90 7.19 -19.94 -12.20
CA ALA A 90 7.77 -19.92 -13.54
C ALA A 90 9.30 -20.00 -13.49
N TYR A 91 9.92 -19.24 -12.59
CA TYR A 91 11.37 -19.23 -12.42
C TYR A 91 11.89 -20.59 -11.96
N ILE A 92 11.22 -21.26 -11.01
CA ILE A 92 11.56 -22.61 -10.55
C ILE A 92 11.50 -23.62 -11.73
N ILE A 93 10.47 -23.53 -12.57
CA ILE A 93 10.31 -24.41 -13.73
C ILE A 93 11.39 -24.17 -14.77
N GLU A 94 11.71 -22.90 -15.07
CA GLU A 94 12.76 -22.54 -16.05
C GLU A 94 14.15 -23.00 -15.60
N GLN A 95 14.43 -22.98 -14.28
CA GLN A 95 15.71 -23.43 -13.72
C GLN A 95 15.69 -24.88 -13.24
N SER A 96 14.74 -25.70 -13.72
CA SER A 96 14.53 -27.09 -13.25
C SER A 96 15.74 -28.01 -13.43
N LYS A 97 16.76 -27.60 -14.20
CA LYS A 97 17.99 -28.37 -14.41
C LYS A 97 19.01 -28.28 -13.28
N GLU A 98 18.91 -27.26 -12.45
CA GLU A 98 19.83 -26.99 -11.35
C GLU A 98 19.70 -28.01 -10.19
N SER A 99 20.65 -28.00 -9.26
CA SER A 99 20.57 -28.80 -8.05
C SER A 99 19.38 -28.40 -7.17
N LYS A 100 18.92 -29.28 -6.30
CA LYS A 100 17.76 -28.98 -5.44
C LYS A 100 18.05 -27.80 -4.52
N GLU A 101 19.24 -27.79 -3.93
CA GLU A 101 19.67 -26.78 -2.97
C GLU A 101 19.78 -25.42 -3.63
N GLU A 102 20.37 -25.33 -4.81
CA GLU A 102 20.47 -24.12 -5.60
C GLU A 102 19.08 -23.62 -6.04
N LEU A 103 18.23 -24.53 -6.52
CA LEU A 103 16.87 -24.20 -6.96
C LEU A 103 16.01 -23.65 -5.81
N GLU A 104 16.15 -24.21 -4.61
CA GLU A 104 15.46 -23.73 -3.42
C GLU A 104 15.93 -22.31 -3.04
N GLN A 105 17.24 -22.08 -2.99
CA GLN A 105 17.81 -20.76 -2.70
C GLN A 105 17.38 -19.71 -3.75
N MET A 106 17.40 -20.08 -5.03
CA MET A 106 16.94 -19.22 -6.12
C MET A 106 15.46 -18.90 -6.02
N ALA A 107 14.61 -19.87 -5.65
CA ALA A 107 13.18 -19.68 -5.46
C ALA A 107 12.87 -18.66 -4.36
N TYR A 108 13.52 -18.77 -3.21
CA TYR A 108 13.35 -17.81 -2.12
C TYR A 108 13.91 -16.44 -2.47
N THR A 109 15.04 -16.34 -3.14
CA THR A 109 15.57 -15.06 -3.63
C THR A 109 14.58 -14.39 -4.60
N GLN A 110 13.92 -15.17 -5.46
CA GLN A 110 12.90 -14.64 -6.36
C GLN A 110 11.63 -14.23 -5.62
N LEU A 111 11.23 -15.00 -4.59
CA LEU A 111 10.12 -14.64 -3.71
C LEU A 111 10.37 -13.29 -3.02
N ASP A 112 11.56 -13.08 -2.44
CA ASP A 112 11.93 -11.84 -1.77
C ASP A 112 11.84 -10.64 -2.72
N LYS A 113 12.25 -10.80 -3.98
CA LYS A 113 12.09 -9.76 -5.01
C LYS A 113 10.61 -9.43 -5.28
N GLU A 114 9.75 -10.43 -5.34
CA GLU A 114 8.31 -10.21 -5.55
C GLU A 114 7.67 -9.55 -4.33
N ILE A 115 8.06 -9.94 -3.11
CA ILE A 115 7.64 -9.30 -1.86
C ILE A 115 8.05 -7.82 -1.84
N ALA A 116 9.30 -7.53 -2.15
CA ALA A 116 9.80 -6.15 -2.21
C ALA A 116 9.00 -5.27 -3.19
N LYS A 117 8.58 -5.83 -4.34
CA LYS A 117 7.69 -5.14 -5.28
C LYS A 117 6.32 -4.85 -4.67
N MET A 118 5.78 -5.77 -3.86
CA MET A 118 4.49 -5.60 -3.19
C MET A 118 4.57 -4.57 -2.07
N GLU A 119 5.66 -4.52 -1.34
CA GLU A 119 5.92 -3.55 -0.27
C GLU A 119 6.20 -2.15 -0.81
N LYS A 120 6.68 -2.06 -2.06
CA LYS A 120 6.98 -0.77 -2.69
C LYS A 120 5.76 0.16 -2.61
N GLY A 121 5.94 1.33 -2.03
CA GLY A 121 4.88 2.33 -1.82
C GLY A 121 4.14 2.21 -0.49
N LEU A 122 4.14 1.06 0.20
CA LEU A 122 3.53 0.95 1.54
C LEU A 122 4.27 1.83 2.56
N GLY A 123 5.59 2.01 2.42
CA GLY A 123 6.38 2.93 3.23
C GLY A 123 5.86 4.38 3.15
N ILE A 124 5.29 4.80 2.02
CA ILE A 124 4.67 6.13 1.88
C ILE A 124 3.47 6.24 2.82
N LEU A 125 2.60 5.22 2.89
CA LEU A 125 1.45 5.22 3.80
C LEU A 125 1.90 5.24 5.27
N ALA A 126 2.93 4.48 5.61
CA ALA A 126 3.50 4.48 6.96
C ALA A 126 4.02 5.88 7.34
N THR A 127 4.78 6.50 6.44
CA THR A 127 5.34 7.84 6.63
C THR A 127 4.24 8.90 6.73
N LEU A 128 3.27 8.91 5.80
CA LEU A 128 2.16 9.87 5.82
C LEU A 128 1.30 9.69 7.07
N GLY A 129 1.04 8.45 7.48
CA GLY A 129 0.29 8.15 8.69
C GLY A 129 0.96 8.66 9.96
N SER A 130 2.29 8.61 10.04
CA SER A 130 3.04 9.08 11.21
C SER A 130 3.31 10.59 11.20
N ILE A 131 3.53 11.21 10.03
CA ILE A 131 3.94 12.63 9.94
C ILE A 131 2.75 13.57 9.80
N SER A 132 1.64 13.18 9.15
CA SER A 132 0.51 14.09 8.91
C SER A 132 -0.09 14.71 10.17
N PRO A 133 -0.20 14.01 11.34
CA PRO A 133 -0.67 14.64 12.56
C PRO A 133 0.26 15.75 13.05
N PHE A 134 1.57 15.59 12.90
CA PHE A 134 2.57 16.59 13.29
C PHE A 134 2.53 17.82 12.36
N ILE A 135 2.28 17.61 11.06
CA ILE A 135 2.06 18.71 10.11
C ILE A 135 0.80 19.49 10.52
N GLY A 136 -0.27 18.81 10.90
CA GLY A 136 -1.48 19.45 11.42
C GLY A 136 -1.24 20.23 12.70
N LEU A 137 -0.54 19.63 13.66
CA LEU A 137 -0.14 20.29 14.91
C LEU A 137 0.73 21.53 14.66
N PHE A 138 1.71 21.42 13.75
CA PHE A 138 2.50 22.57 13.33
C PHE A 138 1.63 23.69 12.77
N GLY A 139 0.59 23.33 12.01
CA GLY A 139 -0.40 24.30 11.49
C GLY A 139 -1.13 25.05 12.61
N THR A 140 -1.53 24.36 13.69
CA THR A 140 -2.16 25.03 14.84
C THR A 140 -1.21 25.97 15.55
N VAL A 141 0.03 25.57 15.78
CA VAL A 141 1.02 26.44 16.45
C VAL A 141 1.24 27.72 15.66
N VAL A 142 1.47 27.61 14.34
CA VAL A 142 1.65 28.78 13.47
C VAL A 142 0.39 29.65 13.40
N GLY A 143 -0.80 29.04 13.37
CA GLY A 143 -2.07 29.76 13.36
C GLY A 143 -2.31 30.55 14.64
N ILE A 144 -2.04 29.94 15.80
CA ILE A 144 -2.16 30.62 17.11
C ILE A 144 -1.16 31.80 17.20
N ILE A 145 0.11 31.60 16.80
CA ILE A 145 1.10 32.70 16.79
C ILE A 145 0.61 33.86 15.92
N LYS A 146 0.09 33.58 14.73
CA LYS A 146 -0.47 34.65 13.86
C LYS A 146 -1.64 35.36 14.49
N SER A 147 -2.52 34.64 15.19
CA SER A 147 -3.69 35.23 15.86
C SER A 147 -3.28 36.19 16.99
N PHE A 148 -2.27 35.83 17.79
CA PHE A 148 -1.72 36.68 18.84
C PHE A 148 -0.95 37.89 18.28
N ASN A 149 -0.18 37.71 17.21
CA ASN A 149 0.51 38.82 16.55
C ASN A 149 -0.49 39.87 16.00
N ALA A 150 -1.62 39.42 15.45
CA ALA A 150 -2.66 40.32 14.99
C ALA A 150 -3.29 41.15 16.14
N LEU A 151 -3.39 40.60 17.33
CA LEU A 151 -3.88 41.30 18.53
C LEU A 151 -2.92 42.39 19.01
N SER A 152 -1.60 42.14 18.87
CA SER A 152 -0.58 43.09 19.33
C SER A 152 -0.47 44.36 18.45
N VAL A 153 -0.96 44.31 17.22
CA VAL A 153 -0.88 45.40 16.23
C VAL A 153 -2.17 46.23 16.20
N GLN A 154 -3.31 45.68 16.59
CA GLN A 154 -4.61 46.37 16.63
C GLN A 154 -5.05 46.55 18.09
N ASP A 155 -5.68 47.71 18.38
CA ASP A 155 -6.20 48.03 19.73
C ASP A 155 -6.98 46.86 20.33
N SER A 156 -6.78 46.61 21.62
CA SER A 156 -7.12 45.42 22.45
C SER A 156 -8.59 45.01 22.47
N SER A 157 -9.46 45.53 21.63
CA SER A 157 -10.91 45.27 21.63
C SER A 157 -11.38 44.12 20.70
N ASN A 158 -10.48 43.51 19.89
CA ASN A 158 -10.90 42.54 18.86
C ASN A 158 -10.67 41.07 19.25
N TYR A 159 -11.14 40.65 20.43
CA TYR A 159 -11.11 39.25 20.87
C TYR A 159 -11.74 38.27 19.86
N THR A 160 -12.76 38.73 19.12
CA THR A 160 -13.43 37.89 18.10
C THR A 160 -12.49 37.44 16.97
N MET A 161 -11.53 38.31 16.60
CA MET A 161 -10.55 38.01 15.55
C MET A 161 -9.56 36.92 16.01
N VAL A 162 -9.12 36.99 17.27
CA VAL A 162 -8.24 35.96 17.87
C VAL A 162 -8.96 34.62 17.98
N MET A 163 -10.21 34.62 18.47
CA MET A 163 -11.03 33.42 18.58
C MET A 163 -11.26 32.76 17.22
N SER A 164 -11.53 33.54 16.16
CA SER A 164 -11.63 33.02 14.79
C SER A 164 -10.32 32.42 14.29
N GLY A 165 -9.18 33.09 14.53
CA GLY A 165 -7.87 32.58 14.09
C GLY A 165 -7.46 31.31 14.82
N ILE A 166 -7.81 31.13 16.10
CA ILE A 166 -7.60 29.88 16.83
C ILE A 166 -8.50 28.78 16.26
N ALA A 167 -9.77 29.09 15.98
CA ALA A 167 -10.68 28.13 15.37
C ALA A 167 -10.17 27.64 13.99
N ASP A 168 -9.71 28.57 13.15
CA ASP A 168 -9.11 28.24 11.84
C ASP A 168 -7.81 27.40 11.99
N ALA A 169 -7.01 27.67 13.02
CA ALA A 169 -5.83 26.87 13.32
C ALA A 169 -6.17 25.40 13.67
N LEU A 170 -7.20 25.17 14.47
CA LEU A 170 -7.62 23.82 14.85
C LEU A 170 -8.05 22.96 13.66
N ILE A 171 -8.54 23.56 12.56
CA ILE A 171 -8.88 22.87 11.32
C ILE A 171 -7.64 22.15 10.74
N ALA A 172 -6.45 22.74 10.87
CA ALA A 172 -5.22 22.11 10.38
C ALA A 172 -4.91 20.79 11.10
N THR A 173 -5.09 20.73 12.43
CA THR A 173 -4.91 19.46 13.17
C THR A 173 -5.96 18.43 12.79
N ALA A 174 -7.22 18.83 12.68
CA ALA A 174 -8.29 17.93 12.23
C ALA A 174 -7.99 17.36 10.83
N ALA A 175 -7.51 18.19 9.90
CA ALA A 175 -7.10 17.76 8.58
C ALA A 175 -5.92 16.80 8.61
N GLY A 176 -4.91 17.04 9.46
CA GLY A 176 -3.78 16.15 9.65
C GLY A 176 -4.19 14.74 10.13
N LEU A 177 -5.12 14.68 11.09
CA LEU A 177 -5.69 13.43 11.58
C LEU A 177 -6.53 12.72 10.52
N LEU A 178 -7.31 13.47 9.74
CA LEU A 178 -8.12 12.91 8.65
C LEU A 178 -7.27 12.22 7.57
N VAL A 179 -6.08 12.73 7.30
CA VAL A 179 -5.12 12.10 6.36
C VAL A 179 -4.42 10.90 7.01
N ALA A 180 -4.02 11.03 8.27
CA ALA A 180 -3.22 10.01 8.96
C ALA A 180 -4.00 8.71 9.22
N VAL A 181 -5.24 8.81 9.69
CA VAL A 181 -6.01 7.62 10.11
C VAL A 181 -6.21 6.64 8.97
N PRO A 182 -6.70 7.01 7.77
CA PRO A 182 -6.80 6.10 6.65
C PRO A 182 -5.44 5.53 6.21
N ALA A 183 -4.39 6.35 6.18
CA ALA A 183 -3.06 5.92 5.79
C ALA A 183 -2.54 4.79 6.67
N VAL A 184 -2.64 4.93 8.01
CA VAL A 184 -2.23 3.89 8.97
C VAL A 184 -3.11 2.65 8.86
N MET A 185 -4.42 2.82 8.73
CA MET A 185 -5.36 1.70 8.62
C MET A 185 -5.05 0.84 7.38
N PHE A 186 -4.87 1.45 6.22
CA PHE A 186 -4.58 0.72 4.99
C PHE A 186 -3.16 0.14 4.99
N TYR A 187 -2.17 0.84 5.54
CA TYR A 187 -0.84 0.28 5.73
C TYR A 187 -0.88 -1.03 6.55
N ASN A 188 -1.53 -1.01 7.71
CA ASN A 188 -1.66 -2.18 8.57
C ASN A 188 -2.46 -3.30 7.89
N TYR A 189 -3.51 -2.96 7.15
CA TYR A 189 -4.29 -3.92 6.38
C TYR A 189 -3.43 -4.64 5.34
N PHE A 190 -2.67 -3.91 4.53
CA PHE A 190 -1.82 -4.50 3.49
C PHE A 190 -0.68 -5.32 4.08
N MET A 191 -0.01 -4.82 5.12
CA MET A 191 1.05 -5.56 5.81
C MET A 191 0.53 -6.87 6.43
N LYS A 192 -0.66 -6.86 7.02
CA LYS A 192 -1.30 -8.07 7.52
C LYS A 192 -1.61 -9.06 6.40
N ARG A 193 -2.16 -8.59 5.28
CA ARG A 193 -2.43 -9.42 4.10
C ARG A 193 -1.16 -10.06 3.56
N LEU A 194 -0.08 -9.29 3.45
CA LEU A 194 1.22 -9.78 3.00
C LEU A 194 1.73 -10.89 3.93
N LYS A 195 1.75 -10.65 5.24
CA LYS A 195 2.18 -11.66 6.23
C LYS A 195 1.37 -12.96 6.16
N LEU A 196 0.06 -12.86 5.96
CA LEU A 196 -0.80 -14.05 5.86
C LEU A 196 -0.59 -14.83 4.56
N SER A 197 -0.05 -14.23 3.50
CA SER A 197 0.25 -14.92 2.26
C SER A 197 1.59 -15.68 2.28
N MET A 198 2.50 -15.36 3.21
CA MET A 198 3.82 -15.99 3.27
C MET A 198 3.78 -17.52 3.42
N PRO A 199 3.02 -18.10 4.37
CA PRO A 199 2.94 -19.55 4.50
C PRO A 199 2.38 -20.23 3.25
N LEU A 200 1.44 -19.57 2.53
CA LEU A 200 0.89 -20.10 1.29
C LEU A 200 1.93 -20.11 0.17
N TYR A 201 2.78 -19.10 0.11
CA TYR A 201 3.88 -19.03 -0.85
C TYR A 201 4.94 -20.09 -0.56
N ASP A 202 5.31 -20.26 0.71
CA ASP A 202 6.24 -21.29 1.14
C ASP A 202 5.74 -22.70 0.80
N GLU A 203 4.50 -23.01 1.15
CA GLU A 203 3.85 -24.28 0.79
C GLU A 203 3.87 -24.55 -0.72
N ALA A 204 3.55 -23.51 -1.52
CA ALA A 204 3.53 -23.61 -2.97
C ALA A 204 4.92 -23.86 -3.56
N ILE A 205 5.96 -23.17 -3.05
CA ILE A 205 7.35 -23.36 -3.46
C ILE A 205 7.80 -24.78 -3.12
N GLN A 206 7.61 -25.23 -1.88
CA GLN A 206 8.03 -26.55 -1.42
C GLN A 206 7.34 -27.68 -2.22
N LYS A 207 6.06 -27.55 -2.50
CA LYS A 207 5.33 -28.50 -3.34
C LYS A 207 5.87 -28.51 -4.78
N THR A 208 6.11 -27.34 -5.37
CA THR A 208 6.65 -27.25 -6.74
C THR A 208 8.04 -27.90 -6.84
N LEU A 209 8.93 -27.60 -5.90
CA LEU A 209 10.26 -28.22 -5.83
C LEU A 209 10.20 -29.74 -5.69
N ARG A 210 9.27 -30.25 -4.89
CA ARG A 210 9.05 -31.70 -4.74
C ARG A 210 8.62 -32.37 -6.04
N TYR A 211 7.68 -31.76 -6.79
CA TYR A 211 7.25 -32.30 -8.08
C TYR A 211 8.37 -32.30 -9.11
N ILE A 212 9.13 -31.20 -9.22
CA ILE A 212 10.26 -31.13 -10.17
C ILE A 212 11.32 -32.21 -9.86
N LYS A 213 11.56 -32.51 -8.59
CA LYS A 213 12.46 -33.60 -8.19
C LYS A 213 11.94 -34.96 -8.60
N MET A 214 10.63 -35.17 -8.61
CA MET A 214 10.04 -36.47 -9.02
C MET A 214 10.09 -36.68 -10.55
N LEU A 215 10.27 -35.63 -11.32
CA LEU A 215 10.35 -35.63 -12.77
C LEU A 215 11.80 -35.86 -13.29
N LYS A 216 12.81 -35.76 -12.42
CA LYS A 216 14.22 -36.07 -12.68
C LYS A 216 14.51 -37.51 -12.30
#